data_fdec46fe2f8bde869ac50bf92b68858f
#
_entry.id   fdec46fe2f8bde869ac50bf92b68858f
#
_cell.length_a   1.000
_cell.length_b   1.000
_cell.length_c   1.000
_cell.angle_alpha   90.00
_cell.angle_beta   90.00
_cell.angle_gamma   90.00
#
_symmetry.space_group_name_H-M   'P 1'
#
loop_
_entity.id
_entity.type
_entity.pdbx_description
1 polymer ?
#
loop_
_entity_poly.entity_id
_entity_poly.type
_entity_poly.pdbx_seq_one_letter_code
_entity_poly.pdbx_strand_id
1 'polypeptide(L)'
;MALEAALAAAILLALFRARRVFGLAPVYTTVGVLYFLATLLASTTFVQVTPALLVSPGSVALFPACLFAVLLVYIREDAREARTMIYGLLAANVSASVLGLVVSEHLRGPLAVNPLGLPAELFVQSPRLFAVGTLALFADTILIILAYEALSRVVRPLFLRIYFALALVLVFDTLLFVTGGYVERPAYGAILASGILGKSAVALIYAALLARYLTRAGADPASPAEARPDIGGLFQVLTYRQKYEALRAQAARDPLTGVHNRGFFDETLRTQLAGSL
;
A
#
# COMPACT_ATOMS: atom_id res chain seq x y z
N MET A 1 -7.49 -18.11 6.90
CA MET A 1 -6.23 -17.43 6.53
C MET A 1 -5.86 -17.62 5.06
N ALA A 2 -5.59 -18.86 4.57
CA ALA A 2 -5.17 -19.08 3.17
C ALA A 2 -6.24 -18.67 2.15
N LEU A 3 -7.50 -19.03 2.41
CA LEU A 3 -8.63 -18.67 1.54
C LEU A 3 -8.85 -17.15 1.50
N GLU A 4 -8.78 -16.47 2.65
CA GLU A 4 -8.94 -15.02 2.76
C GLU A 4 -7.82 -14.29 2.00
N ALA A 5 -6.56 -14.72 2.17
CA ALA A 5 -5.42 -14.18 1.44
C ALA A 5 -5.56 -14.40 -0.08
N ALA A 6 -5.95 -15.61 -0.49
CA ALA A 6 -6.15 -15.91 -1.91
C ALA A 6 -7.29 -15.06 -2.52
N LEU A 7 -8.39 -14.89 -1.77
CA LEU A 7 -9.53 -14.08 -2.20
C LEU A 7 -9.15 -12.59 -2.30
N ALA A 8 -8.48 -12.04 -1.28
CA ALA A 8 -8.01 -10.66 -1.30
C ALA A 8 -7.06 -10.40 -2.47
N ALA A 9 -6.09 -11.30 -2.70
CA ALA A 9 -5.20 -11.21 -3.86
C ALA A 9 -5.97 -11.30 -5.18
N ALA A 10 -6.93 -12.21 -5.31
CA ALA A 10 -7.74 -12.38 -6.53
C ALA A 10 -8.55 -11.11 -6.84
N ILE A 11 -9.20 -10.51 -5.84
CA ILE A 11 -9.93 -9.25 -5.98
C ILE A 11 -8.98 -8.14 -6.45
N LEU A 12 -7.85 -7.95 -5.77
CA LEU A 12 -6.87 -6.92 -6.13
C LEU A 12 -6.32 -7.11 -7.54
N LEU A 13 -5.97 -8.34 -7.94
CA LEU A 13 -5.50 -8.64 -9.28
C LEU A 13 -6.57 -8.43 -10.35
N ALA A 14 -7.83 -8.77 -10.07
CA ALA A 14 -8.94 -8.54 -10.98
C ALA A 14 -9.19 -7.04 -11.20
N LEU A 15 -9.24 -6.25 -10.12
CA LEU A 15 -9.37 -4.80 -10.21
C LEU A 15 -8.17 -4.16 -10.91
N PHE A 16 -6.97 -4.61 -10.60
CA PHE A 16 -5.78 -4.13 -11.26
C PHE A 16 -5.76 -4.48 -12.76
N ARG A 17 -6.26 -5.64 -13.15
CA ARG A 17 -6.45 -6.00 -14.57
C ARG A 17 -7.44 -5.07 -15.27
N ALA A 18 -8.50 -4.68 -14.58
CA ALA A 18 -9.53 -3.78 -15.09
C ALA A 18 -9.11 -2.29 -15.12
N ARG A 19 -7.89 -1.95 -14.63
CA ARG A 19 -7.43 -0.55 -14.51
C ARG A 19 -7.37 0.24 -15.83
N ARG A 20 -7.27 -0.47 -16.96
CA ARG A 20 -7.32 0.18 -18.29
C ARG A 20 -8.68 0.82 -18.60
N VAL A 21 -9.74 0.33 -17.95
CA VAL A 21 -11.12 0.81 -18.11
C VAL A 21 -11.49 1.78 -16.99
N PHE A 22 -11.19 1.42 -15.73
CA PHE A 22 -11.63 2.16 -14.54
C PHE A 22 -10.53 2.98 -13.86
N GLY A 23 -9.30 2.94 -14.35
CA GLY A 23 -8.16 3.52 -13.66
C GLY A 23 -7.76 2.74 -12.41
N LEU A 24 -6.89 3.32 -11.59
CA LEU A 24 -6.41 2.70 -10.34
C LEU A 24 -7.29 2.99 -9.12
N ALA A 25 -8.27 3.89 -9.23
CA ALA A 25 -9.13 4.28 -8.11
C ALA A 25 -9.82 3.08 -7.42
N PRO A 26 -10.38 2.07 -8.14
CA PRO A 26 -10.96 0.90 -7.49
C PRO A 26 -9.95 0.08 -6.67
N VAL A 27 -8.67 0.01 -7.12
CA VAL A 27 -7.61 -0.66 -6.37
C VAL A 27 -7.33 0.09 -5.07
N TYR A 28 -7.17 1.41 -5.13
CA TYR A 28 -6.89 2.25 -3.96
C TYR A 28 -8.03 2.20 -2.93
N THR A 29 -9.26 2.29 -3.39
CA THR A 29 -10.45 2.17 -2.53
C THR A 29 -10.51 0.80 -1.84
N THR A 30 -10.26 -0.28 -2.59
CA THR A 30 -10.27 -1.64 -2.05
C THR A 30 -9.16 -1.83 -1.02
N VAL A 31 -7.96 -1.29 -1.25
CA VAL A 31 -6.85 -1.35 -0.27
C VAL A 31 -7.21 -0.60 1.01
N GLY A 32 -7.87 0.56 0.91
CA GLY A 32 -8.39 1.28 2.07
C GLY A 32 -9.41 0.47 2.88
N VAL A 33 -10.34 -0.20 2.20
CA VAL A 33 -11.33 -1.12 2.83
C VAL A 33 -10.64 -2.32 3.47
N LEU A 34 -9.69 -2.96 2.79
CA LEU A 34 -8.91 -4.07 3.33
C LEU A 34 -8.13 -3.67 4.58
N TYR A 35 -7.52 -2.48 4.56
CA TYR A 35 -6.79 -1.97 5.73
C TYR A 35 -7.73 -1.70 6.90
N PHE A 36 -8.88 -1.07 6.67
CA PHE A 36 -9.90 -0.86 7.70
C PHE A 36 -10.36 -2.18 8.32
N LEU A 37 -10.70 -3.17 7.49
CA LEU A 37 -11.06 -4.52 7.96
C LEU A 37 -9.90 -5.20 8.69
N ALA A 38 -8.66 -5.02 8.21
CA ALA A 38 -7.48 -5.56 8.85
C ALA A 38 -7.32 -5.04 10.27
N THR A 39 -7.45 -3.73 10.47
CA THR A 39 -7.34 -3.10 11.81
C THR A 39 -8.48 -3.52 12.74
N LEU A 40 -9.71 -3.56 12.23
CA LEU A 40 -10.88 -4.01 12.99
C LEU A 40 -10.72 -5.47 13.45
N LEU A 41 -10.40 -6.38 12.54
CA LEU A 41 -10.24 -7.80 12.85
C LEU A 41 -8.98 -8.09 13.67
N ALA A 42 -7.91 -7.28 13.52
CA ALA A 42 -6.70 -7.45 14.32
C ALA A 42 -6.94 -7.22 15.81
N SER A 43 -7.92 -6.39 16.16
CA SER A 43 -8.26 -6.08 17.56
C SER A 43 -9.40 -6.94 18.13
N THR A 44 -10.21 -7.56 17.29
CA THR A 44 -11.48 -8.19 17.71
C THR A 44 -11.53 -9.69 17.48
N THR A 45 -10.82 -10.21 16.48
CA THR A 45 -10.99 -11.59 16.03
C THR A 45 -9.68 -12.35 16.04
N PHE A 46 -9.67 -13.47 16.77
CA PHE A 46 -8.53 -14.37 16.83
C PHE A 46 -8.99 -15.79 16.54
N VAL A 47 -8.22 -16.49 15.74
CA VAL A 47 -8.44 -17.91 15.41
C VAL A 47 -7.31 -18.74 15.99
N GLN A 48 -7.66 -19.74 16.76
CA GLN A 48 -6.71 -20.69 17.31
C GLN A 48 -6.40 -21.76 16.27
N VAL A 49 -5.18 -21.68 15.70
CA VAL A 49 -4.72 -22.63 14.69
C VAL A 49 -4.15 -23.89 15.36
N THR A 50 -3.45 -23.70 16.47
CA THR A 50 -2.97 -24.78 17.35
C THR A 50 -3.12 -24.32 18.80
N PRO A 51 -2.98 -25.21 19.80
CA PRO A 51 -3.04 -24.79 21.21
C PRO A 51 -2.08 -23.66 21.59
N ALA A 52 -0.96 -23.53 20.87
CA ALA A 52 0.06 -22.50 21.10
C ALA A 52 0.02 -21.35 20.07
N LEU A 53 -0.79 -21.42 19.03
CA LEU A 53 -0.78 -20.47 17.91
C LEU A 53 -2.15 -19.79 17.75
N LEU A 54 -2.24 -18.55 18.22
CA LEU A 54 -3.40 -17.70 18.10
C LEU A 54 -3.08 -16.59 17.08
N VAL A 55 -3.83 -16.52 15.99
CA VAL A 55 -3.60 -15.59 14.88
C VAL A 55 -4.85 -14.78 14.56
N SER A 56 -4.66 -13.51 14.23
CA SER A 56 -5.76 -12.66 13.76
C SER A 56 -5.84 -12.65 12.24
N PRO A 57 -7.03 -12.90 11.64
CA PRO A 57 -7.25 -12.78 10.19
C PRO A 57 -6.86 -11.41 9.64
N GLY A 58 -7.18 -10.35 10.39
CA GLY A 58 -6.83 -8.99 10.00
C GLY A 58 -5.32 -8.79 9.85
N SER A 59 -4.56 -9.18 10.87
CA SER A 59 -3.10 -8.99 10.86
C SER A 59 -2.38 -9.95 9.91
N VAL A 60 -2.83 -11.22 9.82
CA VAL A 60 -2.10 -12.27 9.09
C VAL A 60 -2.51 -12.37 7.62
N ALA A 61 -3.80 -12.14 7.30
CA ALA A 61 -4.29 -12.28 5.92
C ALA A 61 -4.53 -10.93 5.23
N LEU A 62 -5.24 -9.99 5.86
CA LEU A 62 -5.67 -8.77 5.17
C LEU A 62 -4.59 -7.69 5.13
N PHE A 63 -3.81 -7.50 6.19
CA PHE A 63 -2.73 -6.51 6.18
C PHE A 63 -1.66 -6.81 5.10
N PRO A 64 -1.16 -8.04 4.95
CA PRO A 64 -0.25 -8.37 3.85
C PRO A 64 -0.82 -8.13 2.44
N ALA A 65 -2.16 -8.15 2.27
CA ALA A 65 -2.80 -7.77 1.00
C ALA A 65 -2.55 -6.31 0.63
N CYS A 66 -2.45 -5.41 1.63
CA CYS A 66 -2.14 -4.01 1.40
C CYS A 66 -0.71 -3.85 0.85
N LEU A 67 0.26 -4.53 1.45
CA LEU A 67 1.65 -4.52 0.97
C LEU A 67 1.80 -5.19 -0.41
N PHE A 68 1.06 -6.29 -0.63
CA PHE A 68 0.96 -6.91 -1.95
C PHE A 68 0.47 -5.93 -3.01
N ALA A 69 -0.57 -5.14 -2.71
CA ALA A 69 -1.11 -4.14 -3.62
C ALA A 69 -0.12 -3.00 -3.89
N VAL A 70 0.57 -2.49 -2.85
CA VAL A 70 1.64 -1.49 -3.01
C VAL A 70 2.72 -2.02 -3.94
N LEU A 71 3.18 -3.25 -3.72
CA LEU A 71 4.21 -3.87 -4.53
C LEU A 71 3.74 -4.14 -5.98
N LEU A 72 2.50 -4.58 -6.16
CA LEU A 72 1.89 -4.78 -7.49
C LEU A 72 1.85 -3.47 -8.29
N VAL A 73 1.37 -2.38 -7.67
CA VAL A 73 1.30 -1.06 -8.31
C VAL A 73 2.71 -0.55 -8.61
N TYR A 74 3.64 -0.68 -7.67
CA TYR A 74 5.02 -0.28 -7.86
C TYR A 74 5.70 -0.97 -9.06
N ILE A 75 5.55 -2.30 -9.17
CA ILE A 75 6.19 -3.09 -10.23
C ILE A 75 5.55 -2.84 -11.61
N ARG A 76 4.24 -2.56 -11.66
CA ARG A 76 3.49 -2.52 -12.92
C ARG A 76 3.23 -1.12 -13.46
N GLU A 77 3.17 -0.16 -12.59
CA GLU A 77 2.95 1.25 -12.97
C GLU A 77 4.26 2.04 -12.73
N ASP A 78 4.36 2.73 -11.64
CA ASP A 78 5.57 3.45 -11.27
C ASP A 78 5.60 3.82 -9.77
N ALA A 79 6.72 4.40 -9.33
CA ALA A 79 6.90 4.88 -7.96
C ALA A 79 5.92 6.01 -7.59
N ARG A 80 5.42 6.77 -8.57
CA ARG A 80 4.45 7.86 -8.33
C ARG A 80 3.08 7.31 -7.96
N GLU A 81 2.60 6.30 -8.70
CA GLU A 81 1.31 5.68 -8.41
C GLU A 81 1.36 4.92 -7.07
N ALA A 82 2.47 4.23 -6.78
CA ALA A 82 2.69 3.61 -5.47
C ALA A 82 2.65 4.65 -4.34
N ARG A 83 3.30 5.80 -4.49
CA ARG A 83 3.26 6.90 -3.52
C ARG A 83 1.85 7.46 -3.34
N THR A 84 1.09 7.65 -4.42
CA THR A 84 -0.30 8.10 -4.36
C THR A 84 -1.14 7.13 -3.53
N MET A 85 -0.93 5.82 -3.71
CA MET A 85 -1.60 4.79 -2.92
C MET A 85 -1.18 4.83 -1.45
N ILE A 86 0.10 5.04 -1.13
CA ILE A 86 0.61 5.17 0.24
C ILE A 86 -0.09 6.34 0.97
N TYR A 87 -0.13 7.51 0.33
CA TYR A 87 -0.82 8.67 0.92
C TYR A 87 -2.34 8.44 1.06
N GLY A 88 -2.97 7.80 0.06
CA GLY A 88 -4.37 7.43 0.14
C GLY A 88 -4.65 6.48 1.31
N LEU A 89 -3.78 5.50 1.54
CA LEU A 89 -3.89 4.55 2.64
C LEU A 89 -3.71 5.22 4.01
N LEU A 90 -2.75 6.14 4.14
CA LEU A 90 -2.58 6.93 5.35
C LEU A 90 -3.80 7.83 5.61
N ALA A 91 -4.30 8.50 4.58
CA ALA A 91 -5.51 9.33 4.70
C ALA A 91 -6.73 8.49 5.12
N ALA A 92 -6.89 7.29 4.54
CA ALA A 92 -7.95 6.35 4.93
C ALA A 92 -7.83 5.92 6.40
N ASN A 93 -6.59 5.62 6.87
CA ASN A 93 -6.33 5.26 8.26
C ASN A 93 -6.71 6.39 9.23
N VAL A 94 -6.26 7.62 8.97
CA VAL A 94 -6.58 8.79 9.79
C VAL A 94 -8.09 9.07 9.79
N SER A 95 -8.71 9.06 8.60
CA SER A 95 -10.15 9.30 8.46
C SER A 95 -10.99 8.25 9.19
N ALA A 96 -10.65 6.96 9.04
CA ALA A 96 -11.33 5.87 9.73
C ALA A 96 -11.21 6.01 11.26
N SER A 97 -10.03 6.42 11.75
CA SER A 97 -9.81 6.62 13.19
C SER A 97 -10.59 7.80 13.74
N VAL A 98 -10.61 8.94 13.03
CA VAL A 98 -11.40 10.13 13.44
C VAL A 98 -12.90 9.82 13.43
N LEU A 99 -13.40 9.20 12.35
CA LEU A 99 -14.80 8.81 12.27
C LEU A 99 -15.16 7.75 13.30
N GLY A 100 -14.25 6.82 13.59
CA GLY A 100 -14.41 5.81 14.63
C GLY A 100 -14.61 6.43 16.02
N LEU A 101 -13.86 7.50 16.36
CA LEU A 101 -14.08 8.25 17.59
C LEU A 101 -15.50 8.81 17.67
N VAL A 102 -15.98 9.43 16.58
CA VAL A 102 -17.35 9.99 16.54
C VAL A 102 -18.39 8.89 16.69
N VAL A 103 -18.24 7.76 16.01
CA VAL A 103 -19.14 6.60 16.13
C VAL A 103 -19.14 6.05 17.56
N SER A 104 -17.97 5.93 18.16
CA SER A 104 -17.84 5.47 19.57
C SER A 104 -18.58 6.38 20.53
N GLU A 105 -18.46 7.72 20.38
CA GLU A 105 -19.18 8.66 21.22
C GLU A 105 -20.71 8.59 21.00
N HIS A 106 -21.18 8.37 19.78
CA HIS A 106 -22.59 8.12 19.52
C HIS A 106 -23.08 6.85 20.24
N LEU A 107 -22.30 5.74 20.22
CA LEU A 107 -22.68 4.49 20.87
C LEU A 107 -22.70 4.59 22.40
N ARG A 108 -21.93 5.51 22.99
CA ARG A 108 -21.93 5.81 24.44
C ARG A 108 -22.99 6.79 24.86
N GLY A 109 -23.59 7.50 23.92
CA GLY A 109 -24.57 8.55 24.19
C GLY A 109 -25.82 8.02 24.87
N PRO A 110 -26.47 8.81 25.77
CA PRO A 110 -27.64 8.37 26.54
C PRO A 110 -28.89 8.12 25.67
N LEU A 111 -28.92 8.63 24.45
CA LEU A 111 -30.00 8.43 23.49
C LEU A 111 -29.67 7.36 22.43
N ALA A 112 -28.56 6.66 22.58
CA ALA A 112 -28.14 5.65 21.60
C ALA A 112 -29.06 4.44 21.67
N VAL A 113 -29.62 4.08 20.52
CA VAL A 113 -30.30 2.80 20.33
C VAL A 113 -29.34 1.85 19.60
N ASN A 114 -28.85 0.85 20.31
CA ASN A 114 -27.86 -0.13 19.80
C ASN A 114 -28.46 -1.54 19.82
N PRO A 115 -29.28 -1.92 18.83
CA PRO A 115 -30.00 -3.19 18.83
C PRO A 115 -29.12 -4.42 18.81
N LEU A 116 -27.89 -4.28 18.25
CA LEU A 116 -26.92 -5.36 18.15
C LEU A 116 -25.96 -5.43 19.33
N GLY A 117 -26.04 -4.49 20.28
CA GLY A 117 -25.13 -4.46 21.41
C GLY A 117 -23.66 -4.26 21.03
N LEU A 118 -23.37 -3.52 19.93
CA LEU A 118 -22.01 -3.29 19.51
C LEU A 118 -21.23 -2.51 20.57
N PRO A 119 -20.09 -3.00 21.06
CA PRO A 119 -19.28 -2.24 21.99
C PRO A 119 -18.64 -1.02 21.30
N ALA A 120 -18.68 0.13 21.95
CA ALA A 120 -18.10 1.36 21.42
C ALA A 120 -16.58 1.24 21.17
N GLU A 121 -15.91 0.37 21.90
CA GLU A 121 -14.49 0.06 21.81
C GLU A 121 -14.08 -0.57 20.48
N LEU A 122 -15.02 -1.13 19.70
CA LEU A 122 -14.75 -1.66 18.35
C LEU A 122 -14.21 -0.60 17.39
N PHE A 123 -14.63 0.64 17.60
CA PHE A 123 -14.33 1.75 16.67
C PHE A 123 -13.19 2.64 17.14
N VAL A 124 -12.64 2.41 18.35
CA VAL A 124 -11.60 3.24 18.92
C VAL A 124 -10.39 2.41 19.28
N GLN A 125 -9.25 2.76 18.71
CA GLN A 125 -7.95 2.26 19.15
C GLN A 125 -7.40 3.15 20.28
N SER A 126 -6.59 2.56 21.18
CA SER A 126 -5.85 3.39 22.12
C SER A 126 -4.91 4.34 21.36
N PRO A 127 -4.65 5.57 21.88
CA PRO A 127 -3.75 6.51 21.19
C PRO A 127 -2.37 5.92 20.90
N ARG A 128 -1.87 5.06 21.77
CA ARG A 128 -0.59 4.35 21.58
C ARG A 128 -0.66 3.39 20.38
N LEU A 129 -1.69 2.55 20.30
CA LEU A 129 -1.85 1.61 19.19
C LEU A 129 -2.09 2.34 17.86
N PHE A 130 -2.85 3.42 17.88
CA PHE A 130 -3.03 4.26 16.69
C PHE A 130 -1.71 4.85 16.21
N ALA A 131 -0.92 5.45 17.09
CA ALA A 131 0.36 6.06 16.74
C ALA A 131 1.35 5.01 16.20
N VAL A 132 1.50 3.89 16.91
CA VAL A 132 2.39 2.79 16.49
C VAL A 132 1.92 2.18 15.17
N GLY A 133 0.62 1.91 15.01
CA GLY A 133 0.05 1.33 13.80
C GLY A 133 0.17 2.26 12.58
N THR A 134 -0.03 3.57 12.76
CA THR A 134 0.14 4.55 11.68
C THR A 134 1.60 4.67 11.26
N LEU A 135 2.53 4.69 12.24
CA LEU A 135 3.96 4.71 11.98
C LEU A 135 4.41 3.43 11.25
N ALA A 136 3.95 2.25 11.73
CA ALA A 136 4.23 0.98 11.10
C ALA A 136 3.72 0.95 9.66
N LEU A 137 2.45 1.32 9.42
CA LEU A 137 1.87 1.39 8.07
C LEU A 137 2.71 2.23 7.13
N PHE A 138 3.13 3.42 7.57
CA PHE A 138 3.96 4.31 6.75
C PHE A 138 5.33 3.70 6.46
N ALA A 139 5.99 3.18 7.49
CA ALA A 139 7.29 2.53 7.34
C ALA A 139 7.22 1.31 6.42
N ASP A 140 6.24 0.43 6.60
CA ASP A 140 6.08 -0.81 5.84
C ASP A 140 5.83 -0.55 4.36
N THR A 141 4.99 0.44 4.04
CA THR A 141 4.68 0.78 2.66
C THR A 141 5.88 1.37 1.91
N ILE A 142 6.80 2.00 2.60
CA ILE A 142 8.08 2.45 2.03
C ILE A 142 9.08 1.28 1.98
N LEU A 143 9.20 0.55 3.09
CA LEU A 143 10.17 -0.54 3.22
C LEU A 143 9.91 -1.67 2.21
N ILE A 144 8.65 -1.95 1.85
CA ILE A 144 8.35 -2.99 0.85
C ILE A 144 8.95 -2.66 -0.53
N ILE A 145 8.93 -1.38 -0.92
CA ILE A 145 9.53 -0.91 -2.16
C ILE A 145 11.07 -1.00 -2.07
N LEU A 146 11.64 -0.50 -0.97
CA LEU A 146 13.09 -0.52 -0.76
C LEU A 146 13.65 -1.95 -0.67
N ALA A 147 12.95 -2.84 0.05
CA ALA A 147 13.31 -4.25 0.17
C ALA A 147 13.26 -4.96 -1.19
N TYR A 148 12.20 -4.72 -1.98
CA TYR A 148 12.10 -5.30 -3.32
C TYR A 148 13.23 -4.82 -4.23
N GLU A 149 13.56 -3.53 -4.23
CA GLU A 149 14.66 -2.97 -5.00
C GLU A 149 16.03 -3.52 -4.57
N ALA A 150 16.29 -3.59 -3.27
CA ALA A 150 17.52 -4.15 -2.75
C ALA A 150 17.68 -5.63 -3.16
N LEU A 151 16.60 -6.43 -2.99
CA LEU A 151 16.60 -7.85 -3.36
C LEU A 151 16.68 -8.06 -4.88
N SER A 152 16.21 -7.12 -5.69
CA SER A 152 16.29 -7.22 -7.15
C SER A 152 17.72 -7.31 -7.67
N ARG A 153 18.69 -6.80 -6.91
CA ARG A 153 20.12 -6.82 -7.24
C ARG A 153 20.81 -8.16 -6.93
N VAL A 154 20.23 -8.94 -6.00
CA VAL A 154 20.87 -10.16 -5.46
C VAL A 154 20.06 -11.42 -5.79
N VAL A 155 18.73 -11.33 -5.75
CA VAL A 155 17.82 -12.47 -5.92
C VAL A 155 17.25 -12.48 -7.34
N ARG A 156 17.68 -13.41 -8.18
CA ARG A 156 17.22 -13.54 -9.56
C ARG A 156 15.77 -14.06 -9.70
N PRO A 157 15.34 -15.16 -9.00
CA PRO A 157 13.98 -15.67 -9.17
C PRO A 157 12.93 -14.70 -8.64
N LEU A 158 11.99 -14.30 -9.50
CA LEU A 158 10.95 -13.31 -9.18
C LEU A 158 10.13 -13.69 -7.94
N PHE A 159 9.72 -14.97 -7.84
CA PHE A 159 8.97 -15.47 -6.69
C PHE A 159 9.72 -15.26 -5.37
N LEU A 160 11.01 -15.63 -5.32
CA LEU A 160 11.82 -15.49 -4.11
C LEU A 160 12.04 -14.01 -3.76
N ARG A 161 12.24 -13.16 -4.75
CA ARG A 161 12.39 -11.72 -4.55
C ARG A 161 11.14 -11.13 -3.89
N ILE A 162 9.95 -11.44 -4.42
CA ILE A 162 8.68 -10.98 -3.86
C ILE A 162 8.47 -11.57 -2.46
N TYR A 163 8.71 -12.86 -2.29
CA TYR A 163 8.55 -13.52 -1.00
C TYR A 163 9.43 -12.91 0.08
N PHE A 164 10.73 -12.78 -0.17
CA PHE A 164 11.64 -12.22 0.82
C PHE A 164 11.38 -10.75 1.10
N ALA A 165 10.97 -9.96 0.11
CA ALA A 165 10.56 -8.58 0.33
C ALA A 165 9.35 -8.51 1.27
N LEU A 166 8.29 -9.29 0.99
CA LEU A 166 7.09 -9.34 1.84
C LEU A 166 7.43 -9.88 3.24
N ALA A 167 8.14 -11.01 3.33
CA ALA A 167 8.47 -11.64 4.61
C ALA A 167 9.30 -10.71 5.50
N LEU A 168 10.32 -10.05 4.95
CA LEU A 168 11.17 -9.11 5.69
C LEU A 168 10.36 -7.97 6.29
N VAL A 169 9.49 -7.34 5.48
CA VAL A 169 8.69 -6.20 5.94
C VAL A 169 7.62 -6.65 6.92
N LEU A 170 6.98 -7.80 6.70
CA LEU A 170 5.98 -8.33 7.63
C LEU A 170 6.57 -8.77 8.98
N VAL A 171 7.82 -9.23 9.01
CA VAL A 171 8.57 -9.47 10.25
C VAL A 171 8.87 -8.15 10.94
N PHE A 172 9.36 -7.15 10.21
CA PHE A 172 9.60 -5.81 10.74
C PHE A 172 8.34 -5.18 11.33
N ASP A 173 7.21 -5.20 10.58
CA ASP A 173 5.91 -4.74 11.07
C ASP A 173 5.51 -5.46 12.37
N THR A 174 5.65 -6.77 12.42
CA THR A 174 5.29 -7.53 13.61
C THR A 174 6.15 -7.15 14.81
N LEU A 175 7.46 -6.99 14.61
CA LEU A 175 8.38 -6.52 15.66
C LEU A 175 7.99 -5.12 16.14
N LEU A 176 7.78 -4.19 15.21
CA LEU A 176 7.46 -2.80 15.55
C LEU A 176 6.09 -2.69 16.23
N PHE A 177 5.05 -3.29 15.65
CA PHE A 177 3.69 -3.18 16.14
C PHE A 177 3.48 -3.92 17.47
N VAL A 178 3.96 -5.17 17.55
CA VAL A 178 3.78 -5.99 18.77
C VAL A 178 4.62 -5.45 19.92
N THR A 179 5.84 -5.03 19.67
CA THR A 179 6.68 -4.40 20.73
C THR A 179 6.12 -3.05 21.13
N GLY A 180 5.74 -2.21 20.17
CA GLY A 180 5.16 -0.90 20.46
C GLY A 180 3.81 -0.96 21.18
N GLY A 181 2.99 -1.96 20.91
CA GLY A 181 1.63 -2.06 21.44
C GLY A 181 1.45 -3.01 22.63
N TYR A 182 2.25 -4.08 22.74
CA TYR A 182 1.94 -5.23 23.58
C TYR A 182 3.12 -5.71 24.45
N VAL A 183 4.24 -5.00 24.49
CA VAL A 183 5.45 -5.44 25.23
C VAL A 183 5.20 -5.76 26.71
N GLU A 184 4.25 -5.06 27.34
CA GLU A 184 3.91 -5.24 28.75
C GLU A 184 2.96 -6.42 29.03
N ARG A 185 2.45 -7.09 27.98
CA ARG A 185 1.50 -8.18 28.15
C ARG A 185 2.22 -9.52 28.38
N PRO A 186 1.72 -10.38 29.28
CA PRO A 186 2.31 -11.70 29.53
C PRO A 186 2.41 -12.59 28.27
N ALA A 187 1.48 -12.41 27.30
CA ALA A 187 1.43 -13.17 26.07
C ALA A 187 2.33 -12.58 24.94
N TYR A 188 3.17 -11.57 25.21
CA TYR A 188 3.99 -10.89 24.21
C TYR A 188 4.75 -11.84 23.26
N GLY A 189 5.50 -12.81 23.84
CA GLY A 189 6.28 -13.76 23.02
C GLY A 189 5.42 -14.65 22.12
N ALA A 190 4.27 -15.08 22.62
CA ALA A 190 3.32 -15.90 21.85
C ALA A 190 2.68 -15.09 20.71
N ILE A 191 2.28 -13.85 20.96
CA ILE A 191 1.73 -12.94 19.93
C ILE A 191 2.78 -12.67 18.86
N LEU A 192 4.02 -12.39 19.25
CA LEU A 192 5.13 -12.12 18.35
C LEU A 192 5.42 -13.33 17.45
N ALA A 193 5.61 -14.51 18.04
CA ALA A 193 5.88 -15.74 17.30
C ALA A 193 4.74 -16.11 16.36
N SER A 194 3.50 -16.02 16.83
CA SER A 194 2.29 -16.28 16.03
C SER A 194 2.17 -15.32 14.85
N GLY A 195 2.46 -14.04 15.07
CA GLY A 195 2.44 -13.02 14.03
C GLY A 195 3.50 -13.27 12.96
N ILE A 196 4.74 -13.54 13.35
CA ILE A 196 5.85 -13.81 12.42
C ILE A 196 5.56 -15.06 11.59
N LEU A 197 5.19 -16.18 12.23
CA LEU A 197 4.92 -17.44 11.54
C LEU A 197 3.73 -17.32 10.59
N GLY A 198 2.63 -16.76 11.07
CA GLY A 198 1.40 -16.60 10.29
C GLY A 198 1.59 -15.71 9.07
N LYS A 199 2.20 -14.54 9.25
CA LYS A 199 2.46 -13.60 8.15
C LYS A 199 3.47 -14.15 7.14
N SER A 200 4.53 -14.82 7.60
CA SER A 200 5.51 -15.45 6.70
C SER A 200 4.89 -16.57 5.86
N ALA A 201 4.00 -17.37 6.45
CA ALA A 201 3.27 -18.40 5.72
C ALA A 201 2.33 -17.81 4.65
N VAL A 202 1.58 -16.76 5.00
CA VAL A 202 0.67 -16.09 4.06
C VAL A 202 1.43 -15.32 2.98
N ALA A 203 2.61 -14.79 3.28
CA ALA A 203 3.50 -14.16 2.29
C ALA A 203 3.85 -15.09 1.12
N LEU A 204 3.94 -16.41 1.35
CA LEU A 204 4.13 -17.41 0.26
C LEU A 204 2.98 -17.37 -0.75
N ILE A 205 1.74 -17.29 -0.26
CA ILE A 205 0.55 -17.24 -1.11
C ILE A 205 0.55 -15.97 -1.94
N TYR A 206 0.77 -14.82 -1.32
CA TYR A 206 0.84 -13.54 -2.01
C TYR A 206 1.98 -13.50 -3.04
N ALA A 207 3.15 -13.98 -2.67
CA ALA A 207 4.30 -14.04 -3.57
C ALA A 207 4.04 -14.95 -4.78
N ALA A 208 3.42 -16.12 -4.57
CA ALA A 208 3.08 -17.05 -5.64
C ALA A 208 2.07 -16.45 -6.62
N LEU A 209 1.01 -15.81 -6.10
CA LEU A 209 -0.03 -15.19 -6.92
C LEU A 209 0.51 -13.99 -7.70
N LEU A 210 1.32 -13.14 -7.06
CA LEU A 210 1.93 -11.99 -7.72
C LEU A 210 2.93 -12.42 -8.80
N ALA A 211 3.84 -13.34 -8.47
CA ALA A 211 4.82 -13.85 -9.43
C ALA A 211 4.13 -14.50 -10.64
N ARG A 212 3.10 -15.34 -10.40
CA ARG A 212 2.30 -15.93 -11.48
C ARG A 212 1.58 -14.89 -12.34
N TYR A 213 1.05 -13.85 -11.73
CA TYR A 213 0.40 -12.76 -12.45
C TYR A 213 1.41 -12.00 -13.32
N LEU A 214 2.55 -11.62 -12.76
CA LEU A 214 3.58 -10.84 -13.47
C LEU A 214 4.19 -11.64 -14.64
N THR A 215 4.49 -12.91 -14.46
CA THR A 215 5.02 -13.77 -15.53
C THR A 215 4.02 -13.96 -16.67
N ARG A 216 2.72 -14.12 -16.37
CA ARG A 216 1.69 -14.26 -17.41
C ARG A 216 1.38 -12.94 -18.13
N ALA A 217 1.55 -11.82 -17.48
CA ALA A 217 1.30 -10.50 -18.06
C ALA A 217 2.45 -10.02 -18.98
N GLY A 218 3.47 -10.84 -19.21
CA GLY A 218 4.61 -10.49 -20.06
C GLY A 218 5.49 -9.38 -19.51
N ALA A 219 5.41 -9.11 -18.20
CA ALA A 219 6.38 -8.24 -17.54
C ALA A 219 7.67 -9.05 -17.37
N ASP A 220 8.65 -8.81 -18.23
CA ASP A 220 10.00 -9.29 -18.02
C ASP A 220 10.61 -8.51 -16.85
N PRO A 221 10.77 -9.14 -15.66
CA PRO A 221 11.34 -8.46 -14.49
C PRO A 221 12.85 -8.29 -14.61
N ALA A 222 13.46 -8.80 -15.70
CA ALA A 222 14.89 -8.70 -15.98
C ALA A 222 15.23 -7.58 -16.97
N SER A 223 14.24 -6.93 -17.60
CA SER A 223 14.52 -5.69 -18.31
C SER A 223 14.88 -4.65 -17.24
N PRO A 224 16.14 -4.19 -17.18
CA PRO A 224 16.42 -3.00 -16.41
C PRO A 224 15.56 -1.93 -17.05
N ALA A 225 14.49 -1.52 -16.37
CA ALA A 225 13.77 -0.33 -16.78
C ALA A 225 14.84 0.75 -16.97
N GLU A 226 14.91 1.31 -18.15
CA GLU A 226 15.86 2.37 -18.54
C GLU A 226 15.68 3.66 -17.73
N ALA A 227 14.80 3.64 -16.72
CA ALA A 227 14.73 4.60 -15.64
C ALA A 227 15.01 3.86 -14.33
N ARG A 228 16.24 3.96 -13.82
CA ARG A 228 16.51 3.67 -12.41
C ARG A 228 15.43 4.37 -11.60
N PRO A 229 14.63 3.66 -10.78
CA PRO A 229 13.72 4.33 -9.87
C PRO A 229 14.60 5.21 -8.97
N ASP A 230 14.56 6.49 -9.20
CA ASP A 230 15.20 7.44 -8.32
C ASP A 230 14.46 7.40 -7.00
N ILE A 231 15.10 6.82 -5.98
CA ILE A 231 14.56 6.78 -4.61
C ILE A 231 14.28 8.21 -4.13
N GLY A 232 15.06 9.20 -4.60
CA GLY A 232 14.78 10.62 -4.45
C GLY A 232 13.45 11.03 -5.07
N GLY A 233 13.04 10.43 -6.18
CA GLY A 233 11.74 10.64 -6.81
C GLY A 233 10.54 10.19 -5.98
N LEU A 234 10.71 9.25 -5.04
CA LEU A 234 9.67 8.88 -4.09
C LEU A 234 9.29 10.05 -3.16
N PHE A 235 10.26 10.90 -2.84
CA PHE A 235 10.10 12.04 -1.92
C PHE A 235 10.10 13.41 -2.62
N GLN A 236 10.49 13.48 -3.91
CA GLN A 236 10.42 14.72 -4.66
C GLN A 236 8.97 15.08 -4.99
N VAL A 237 8.51 16.16 -4.39
CA VAL A 237 7.23 16.82 -4.71
C VAL A 237 7.39 17.60 -6.03
N LEU A 238 7.58 16.88 -7.13
CA LEU A 238 7.32 17.48 -8.43
C LEU A 238 5.80 17.48 -8.60
N THR A 239 5.18 18.64 -8.42
CA THR A 239 3.77 18.83 -8.73
C THR A 239 3.53 18.42 -10.19
N TYR A 240 2.35 17.89 -10.48
CA TYR A 240 1.93 17.56 -11.85
C TYR A 240 2.20 18.71 -12.82
N ARG A 241 2.07 19.91 -12.32
CA ARG A 241 2.38 21.16 -13.03
C ARG A 241 3.85 21.26 -13.42
N GLN A 242 4.79 20.98 -12.52
CA GLN A 242 6.23 21.04 -12.82
C GLN A 242 6.66 19.96 -13.82
N LYS A 243 6.09 18.74 -13.71
CA LYS A 243 6.34 17.67 -14.70
C LYS A 243 5.75 18.01 -16.07
N TYR A 244 4.54 18.59 -16.08
CA TYR A 244 3.92 19.06 -17.31
C TYR A 244 4.70 20.21 -17.93
N GLU A 245 5.15 21.16 -17.14
CA GLU A 245 5.98 22.29 -17.59
C GLU A 245 7.35 21.79 -18.12
N ALA A 246 7.96 20.81 -17.44
CA ALA A 246 9.22 20.21 -17.91
C ALA A 246 9.04 19.41 -19.22
N LEU A 247 7.99 18.60 -19.34
CA LEU A 247 7.65 17.87 -20.56
C LEU A 247 7.30 18.83 -21.71
N ARG A 248 6.56 19.92 -21.41
CA ARG A 248 6.22 20.97 -22.37
C ARG A 248 7.47 21.71 -22.84
N ALA A 249 8.41 22.00 -21.93
CA ALA A 249 9.69 22.63 -22.27
C ALA A 249 10.58 21.72 -23.13
N GLN A 250 10.57 20.40 -22.88
CA GLN A 250 11.24 19.41 -23.73
C GLN A 250 10.58 19.30 -25.12
N ALA A 251 9.23 19.19 -25.15
CA ALA A 251 8.46 19.11 -26.39
C ALA A 251 8.51 20.41 -27.22
N ALA A 252 8.83 21.55 -26.63
CA ALA A 252 8.97 22.83 -27.29
C ALA A 252 10.32 23.02 -28.01
N ARG A 253 11.27 22.09 -27.82
CA ARG A 253 12.61 22.17 -28.44
C ARG A 253 12.78 21.15 -29.57
N ASP A 254 13.55 21.55 -30.57
CA ASP A 254 13.99 20.65 -31.64
C ASP A 254 15.14 19.77 -31.11
N PRO A 255 15.04 18.42 -31.22
CA PRO A 255 16.03 17.50 -30.64
C PRO A 255 17.40 17.54 -31.31
N LEU A 256 17.49 18.08 -32.54
CA LEU A 256 18.75 18.17 -33.30
C LEU A 256 19.48 19.47 -33.03
N THR A 257 18.75 20.57 -32.93
CA THR A 257 19.34 21.92 -32.87
C THR A 257 19.26 22.55 -31.47
N GLY A 258 18.42 22.01 -30.57
CA GLY A 258 18.20 22.55 -29.22
C GLY A 258 17.42 23.87 -29.16
N VAL A 259 17.07 24.48 -30.31
CA VAL A 259 16.26 25.71 -30.38
C VAL A 259 14.76 25.35 -30.30
N HIS A 260 13.91 26.39 -30.09
CA HIS A 260 12.47 26.16 -30.08
C HIS A 260 11.96 25.68 -31.43
N ASN A 261 11.09 24.65 -31.42
CA ASN A 261 10.51 24.09 -32.60
C ASN A 261 9.36 24.95 -33.16
N ARG A 262 8.93 24.63 -34.37
CA ARG A 262 7.85 25.35 -35.07
C ARG A 262 6.54 25.40 -34.25
N GLY A 263 6.19 24.32 -33.53
CA GLY A 263 4.97 24.29 -32.73
C GLY A 263 4.97 25.30 -31.60
N PHE A 264 6.09 25.50 -30.92
CA PHE A 264 6.27 26.53 -29.90
C PHE A 264 6.14 27.94 -30.48
N PHE A 265 6.74 28.19 -31.66
CA PHE A 265 6.62 29.44 -32.34
C PHE A 265 5.18 29.81 -32.70
N ASP A 266 4.45 28.87 -33.32
CA ASP A 266 3.07 29.08 -33.73
C ASP A 266 2.14 29.33 -32.53
N GLU A 267 2.33 28.62 -31.39
CA GLU A 267 1.58 28.82 -30.16
C GLU A 267 1.86 30.19 -29.52
N THR A 268 3.13 30.59 -29.45
CA THR A 268 3.56 31.88 -28.91
C THR A 268 3.01 33.05 -29.72
N LEU A 269 3.06 32.93 -31.05
CA LEU A 269 2.54 33.93 -31.97
C LEU A 269 1.03 34.14 -31.80
N ARG A 270 0.26 33.04 -31.70
CA ARG A 270 -1.20 33.10 -31.47
C ARG A 270 -1.54 33.76 -30.12
N THR A 271 -0.77 33.44 -29.08
CA THR A 271 -0.99 34.00 -27.75
C THR A 271 -0.69 35.53 -27.71
N GLN A 272 0.35 35.95 -28.37
CA GLN A 272 0.71 37.37 -28.45
C GLN A 272 -0.28 38.18 -29.31
N LEU A 273 -0.75 37.61 -30.43
CA LEU A 273 -1.78 38.26 -31.28
C LEU A 273 -3.13 38.36 -30.56
N ALA A 274 -3.52 37.33 -29.77
CA ALA A 274 -4.75 37.37 -28.98
C ALA A 274 -4.73 38.35 -27.79
N GLY A 275 -3.53 38.67 -27.28
CA GLY A 275 -3.34 39.65 -26.18
C GLY A 275 -3.16 41.12 -26.64
N SER A 276 -3.11 41.35 -27.95
CA SER A 276 -2.97 42.67 -28.56
C SER A 276 -4.24 43.24 -29.19
N LEU A 277 -5.38 42.53 -29.04
CA LEU A 277 -6.73 42.95 -29.36
C LEU A 277 -7.52 43.18 -28.07
#